data_ec46f5f53e232f983b3c1fa57dc9af73
#
_entry.id   ec46f5f53e232f983b3c1fa57dc9af73
#
_cell.length_a   1.000
_cell.length_b   1.000
_cell.length_c   1.000
_cell.angle_alpha   90.00
_cell.angle_beta   90.00
_cell.angle_gamma   90.00
#
_symmetry.space_group_name_H-M   'P 1'
#
loop_
_entity.id
_entity.type
_entity.pdbx_description
1 polymer ?
#
loop_
_entity_poly.entity_id
_entity_poly.type
_entity_poly.pdbx_seq_one_letter_code
_entity_poly.pdbx_strand_id
1 'polypeptide(L)'
;DKGKLKEEEFDIKQLQVFHDKIQYKEIIADKIIFCDGNSSTVNPYFDLLPFAPNKGEVLIAEIPDLPSTNIFKKGMMLVPLATTGLWWVGSNYAWEFDNAEPTPEFRKTTEQFLKSWLKVPFKVLEHFSSIRPATLERRPFVGFHPHAPAVSILNGMGTKGCSLAPYFANQ
;
A
#
# COMPACT_ATOMS: atom_id res chain seq x y z
N ASP A 1 4.53 -24.90 -5.28
CA ASP A 1 3.70 -25.16 -4.11
C ASP A 1 2.75 -23.98 -3.93
N LYS A 2 1.46 -24.18 -4.18
CA LYS A 2 0.47 -23.16 -3.87
C LYS A 2 0.34 -23.10 -2.36
N GLY A 3 0.94 -22.10 -1.73
CA GLY A 3 0.84 -21.88 -0.29
C GLY A 3 -0.60 -21.90 0.19
N LYS A 4 -0.81 -22.28 1.42
CA LYS A 4 -2.13 -22.24 2.06
C LYS A 4 -2.46 -20.80 2.39
N LEU A 5 -3.56 -20.27 1.83
CA LEU A 5 -4.12 -18.97 2.18
C LEU A 5 -5.20 -19.18 3.25
N LYS A 6 -5.15 -18.36 4.30
CA LYS A 6 -6.18 -18.28 5.32
C LYS A 6 -6.68 -16.85 5.37
N GLU A 7 -7.93 -16.62 4.99
CA GLU A 7 -8.56 -15.30 4.99
C GLU A 7 -9.19 -15.04 6.37
N GLU A 8 -8.40 -14.48 7.27
CA GLU A 8 -8.84 -14.10 8.61
C GLU A 8 -8.06 -12.86 9.09
N GLU A 9 -8.64 -12.13 10.03
CA GLU A 9 -7.95 -11.05 10.72
C GLU A 9 -6.88 -11.64 11.65
N PHE A 10 -5.64 -11.17 11.53
CA PHE A 10 -4.53 -11.59 12.37
C PHE A 10 -4.56 -10.81 13.69
N ASP A 11 -4.74 -11.54 14.79
CA ASP A 11 -4.68 -10.98 16.14
C ASP A 11 -3.30 -11.25 16.76
N ILE A 12 -2.46 -10.24 16.83
CA ILE A 12 -1.10 -10.37 17.37
C ILE A 12 -1.05 -10.84 18.83
N LYS A 13 -2.13 -10.65 19.60
CA LYS A 13 -2.22 -11.11 21.01
C LYS A 13 -2.28 -12.62 21.12
N GLN A 14 -2.64 -13.32 20.05
CA GLN A 14 -2.67 -14.78 19.99
C GLN A 14 -1.34 -15.37 19.46
N LEU A 15 -0.39 -14.53 19.08
CA LEU A 15 0.93 -14.97 18.65
C LEU A 15 1.82 -15.27 19.88
N GLN A 16 2.33 -16.47 19.94
CA GLN A 16 3.38 -16.85 20.90
C GLN A 16 4.69 -17.02 20.14
N VAL A 17 5.72 -16.34 20.61
CA VAL A 17 7.05 -16.37 20.00
C VAL A 17 8.01 -17.09 20.93
N PHE A 18 8.66 -18.13 20.41
CA PHE A 18 9.73 -18.87 21.05
C PHE A 18 11.06 -18.53 20.35
N HIS A 19 12.15 -19.06 20.85
CA HIS A 19 13.46 -18.77 20.28
C HIS A 19 13.61 -19.23 18.83
N ASP A 20 13.09 -20.40 18.51
CA ASP A 20 13.27 -21.11 17.23
C ASP A 20 11.97 -21.31 16.44
N LYS A 21 10.83 -20.93 16.99
CA LYS A 21 9.51 -21.13 16.37
C LYS A 21 8.49 -20.09 16.85
N ILE A 22 7.36 -20.06 16.16
CA ILE A 22 6.16 -19.34 16.57
C ILE A 22 4.98 -20.30 16.67
N GLN A 23 4.00 -19.90 17.46
CA GLN A 23 2.69 -20.53 17.48
C GLN A 23 1.61 -19.45 17.35
N TYR A 24 0.71 -19.61 16.40
CA TYR A 24 -0.47 -18.78 16.23
C TYR A 24 -1.69 -19.67 16.12
N LYS A 25 -2.54 -19.68 17.14
CA LYS A 25 -3.65 -20.64 17.26
C LYS A 25 -3.13 -22.09 17.12
N GLU A 26 -3.66 -22.83 16.13
CA GLU A 26 -3.24 -24.18 15.77
C GLU A 26 -2.01 -24.27 14.86
N ILE A 27 -1.52 -23.12 14.36
CA ILE A 27 -0.40 -23.07 13.43
C ILE A 27 0.91 -23.00 14.22
N ILE A 28 1.83 -23.90 13.94
CA ILE A 28 3.21 -23.85 14.41
C ILE A 28 4.11 -23.69 13.18
N ALA A 29 5.04 -22.75 13.23
CA ALA A 29 5.99 -22.49 12.16
C ALA A 29 7.36 -22.08 12.73
N ASP A 30 8.40 -22.27 11.94
CA ASP A 30 9.76 -21.87 12.31
C ASP A 30 9.90 -20.35 12.36
N LYS A 31 9.15 -19.66 11.51
CA LYS A 31 9.25 -18.19 11.37
C LYS A 31 7.91 -17.55 11.00
N ILE A 32 7.78 -16.27 11.39
CA ILE A 32 6.75 -15.38 10.89
C ILE A 32 7.40 -14.18 10.19
N ILE A 33 6.84 -13.80 9.04
CA ILE A 33 7.26 -12.61 8.30
C ILE A 33 6.09 -11.63 8.28
N PHE A 34 6.26 -10.47 8.90
CA PHE A 34 5.27 -9.40 8.87
C PHE A 34 5.35 -8.62 7.57
N CYS A 35 4.29 -8.70 6.77
CA CYS A 35 4.07 -7.92 5.54
C CYS A 35 2.79 -7.08 5.68
N ASP A 36 2.51 -6.60 6.87
CA ASP A 36 1.25 -6.08 7.37
C ASP A 36 1.01 -4.59 7.03
N GLY A 37 1.83 -4.04 6.12
CA GLY A 37 1.65 -2.69 5.61
C GLY A 37 1.70 -1.64 6.71
N ASN A 38 0.70 -0.77 6.79
CA ASN A 38 0.67 0.30 7.79
C ASN A 38 0.48 -0.23 9.23
N SER A 39 -0.03 -1.44 9.42
CA SER A 39 -0.20 -2.03 10.74
C SER A 39 1.12 -2.27 11.47
N SER A 40 2.24 -2.35 10.74
CA SER A 40 3.57 -2.44 11.36
C SER A 40 3.93 -1.23 12.24
N THR A 41 3.31 -0.08 12.04
CA THR A 41 3.57 1.12 12.87
C THR A 41 3.12 0.97 14.32
N VAL A 42 2.25 0.02 14.59
CA VAL A 42 1.74 -0.34 15.93
C VAL A 42 2.03 -1.80 16.31
N ASN A 43 2.82 -2.49 15.51
CA ASN A 43 3.24 -3.85 15.77
C ASN A 43 4.32 -3.85 16.86
N PRO A 44 4.12 -4.53 18.02
CA PRO A 44 5.03 -4.45 19.16
C PRO A 44 6.46 -4.96 18.90
N TYR A 45 6.67 -5.69 17.81
CA TYR A 45 8.01 -6.11 17.39
C TYR A 45 8.73 -5.03 16.56
N PHE A 46 7.98 -4.10 15.93
CA PHE A 46 8.51 -3.19 14.92
C PHE A 46 8.05 -1.74 15.07
N ASP A 47 7.39 -1.38 16.16
CA ASP A 47 6.90 -0.02 16.47
C ASP A 47 8.02 1.02 16.63
N LEU A 48 9.25 0.56 16.94
CA LEU A 48 10.44 1.42 17.01
C LEU A 48 11.08 1.72 15.65
N LEU A 49 10.66 1.05 14.58
CA LEU A 49 11.19 1.33 13.26
C LEU A 49 10.67 2.69 12.74
N PRO A 50 11.54 3.49 12.09
CA PRO A 50 11.19 4.83 11.64
C PRO A 50 10.27 4.80 10.41
N PHE A 51 9.05 4.33 10.58
CA PHE A 51 7.99 4.46 9.59
C PHE A 51 7.60 5.93 9.44
N ALA A 52 7.29 6.32 8.22
CA ALA A 52 6.74 7.62 7.86
C ALA A 52 5.52 7.41 6.95
N PRO A 53 4.37 7.04 7.53
CA PRO A 53 3.17 6.75 6.75
C PRO A 53 2.77 7.94 5.87
N ASN A 54 2.33 7.63 4.67
CA ASN A 54 1.96 8.64 3.69
C ASN A 54 0.63 8.30 3.05
N LYS A 55 -0.35 9.19 3.19
CA LYS A 55 -1.67 9.01 2.58
C LYS A 55 -1.63 9.35 1.09
N GLY A 56 -2.27 8.51 0.30
CA GLY A 56 -2.49 8.75 -1.12
C GLY A 56 -3.95 8.57 -1.50
N GLU A 57 -4.45 9.48 -2.31
CA GLU A 57 -5.82 9.46 -2.79
C GLU A 57 -5.85 9.29 -4.31
N VAL A 58 -6.92 8.68 -4.80
CA VAL A 58 -7.10 8.34 -6.21
C VAL A 58 -8.57 8.41 -6.60
N LEU A 59 -8.83 8.90 -7.81
CA LEU A 59 -10.16 8.80 -8.42
C LEU A 59 -10.18 7.67 -9.45
N ILE A 60 -11.29 6.97 -9.52
CA ILE A 60 -11.63 6.14 -10.68
C ILE A 60 -12.55 6.98 -11.57
N ALA A 61 -12.11 7.21 -12.79
CA ALA A 61 -12.84 8.00 -13.77
C ALA A 61 -13.14 7.18 -15.02
N GLU A 62 -14.35 7.37 -15.56
CA GLU A 62 -14.74 6.89 -16.87
C GLU A 62 -14.36 7.96 -17.90
N ILE A 63 -13.53 7.60 -18.88
CA ILE A 63 -13.03 8.49 -19.94
C ILE A 63 -13.00 7.66 -21.24
N PRO A 64 -14.15 7.41 -21.88
CA PRO A 64 -14.26 6.44 -22.97
C PRO A 64 -13.44 6.83 -24.21
N ASP A 65 -13.33 8.13 -24.49
CA ASP A 65 -12.66 8.64 -25.69
C ASP A 65 -11.13 8.85 -25.49
N LEU A 66 -10.58 8.46 -24.34
CA LEU A 66 -9.14 8.55 -24.12
C LEU A 66 -8.47 7.22 -24.54
N PRO A 67 -7.43 7.25 -25.40
CA PRO A 67 -6.74 6.03 -25.82
C PRO A 67 -6.08 5.29 -24.65
N SER A 68 -6.48 4.03 -24.40
CA SER A 68 -6.03 3.21 -23.28
C SER A 68 -4.69 2.50 -23.48
N THR A 69 -4.00 2.80 -24.58
CA THR A 69 -2.68 2.19 -24.90
C THR A 69 -1.51 2.82 -24.14
N ASN A 70 -1.73 3.97 -23.50
CA ASN A 70 -0.69 4.75 -22.85
C ASN A 70 -1.08 5.17 -21.43
N ILE A 71 -0.06 5.36 -20.59
CA ILE A 71 -0.18 6.07 -19.31
C ILE A 71 0.11 7.55 -19.60
N PHE A 72 -0.79 8.43 -19.15
CA PHE A 72 -0.58 9.87 -19.26
C PHE A 72 -0.08 10.44 -17.95
N LYS A 73 0.90 11.34 -18.01
CA LYS A 73 1.47 12.03 -16.85
C LYS A 73 1.63 13.51 -17.10
N LYS A 74 0.92 14.32 -16.29
CA LYS A 74 1.07 15.77 -16.25
C LYS A 74 0.77 16.24 -14.82
N GLY A 75 1.81 16.26 -13.95
CA GLY A 75 1.62 16.50 -12.52
C GLY A 75 1.00 15.29 -11.82
N MET A 76 -0.08 14.76 -12.36
CA MET A 76 -0.83 13.58 -11.94
C MET A 76 -0.75 12.50 -13.02
N MET A 77 -0.95 11.24 -12.65
CA MET A 77 -0.99 10.13 -13.61
C MET A 77 -2.42 9.73 -13.91
N LEU A 78 -2.67 9.37 -15.17
CA LEU A 78 -3.84 8.64 -15.62
C LEU A 78 -3.36 7.28 -16.12
N VAL A 79 -3.79 6.22 -15.45
CA VAL A 79 -3.41 4.83 -15.77
C VAL A 79 -4.67 4.10 -16.22
N PRO A 80 -4.68 3.51 -17.44
CA PRO A 80 -5.84 2.75 -17.89
C PRO A 80 -6.02 1.50 -17.02
N LEU A 81 -7.24 1.19 -16.68
CA LEU A 81 -7.62 -0.05 -16.00
C LEU A 81 -7.93 -1.16 -17.01
N ALA A 82 -8.01 -2.41 -16.54
CA ALA A 82 -8.35 -3.55 -17.40
C ALA A 82 -9.71 -3.41 -18.07
N THR A 83 -10.66 -2.73 -17.43
CA THR A 83 -11.94 -2.40 -18.03
C THR A 83 -11.79 -1.19 -18.94
N THR A 84 -12.11 -1.35 -20.21
CA THR A 84 -12.03 -0.30 -21.23
C THR A 84 -12.79 0.96 -20.82
N GLY A 85 -12.14 2.11 -20.99
CA GLY A 85 -12.72 3.42 -20.66
C GLY A 85 -12.59 3.80 -19.18
N LEU A 86 -12.14 2.91 -18.29
CA LEU A 86 -11.88 3.22 -16.90
C LEU A 86 -10.41 3.60 -16.64
N TRP A 87 -10.23 4.61 -15.82
CA TRP A 87 -8.93 5.19 -15.52
C TRP A 87 -8.72 5.37 -14.04
N TRP A 88 -7.55 4.96 -13.56
CA TRP A 88 -7.01 5.35 -12.28
C TRP A 88 -6.35 6.73 -12.40
N VAL A 89 -6.81 7.69 -11.63
CA VAL A 89 -6.36 9.08 -11.69
C VAL A 89 -5.79 9.47 -10.34
N GLY A 90 -4.51 9.72 -10.27
CA GLY A 90 -3.84 10.04 -8.99
C GLY A 90 -2.34 9.91 -9.09
N SER A 91 -1.70 9.85 -7.97
CA SER A 91 -2.16 10.07 -6.60
C SER A 91 -1.43 11.28 -6.01
N ASN A 92 -1.98 11.84 -4.95
CA ASN A 92 -1.27 12.78 -4.12
C ASN A 92 -0.33 12.09 -3.11
N TYR A 93 0.36 12.91 -2.33
CA TYR A 93 1.18 12.52 -1.18
C TYR A 93 0.84 13.48 -0.04
N ALA A 94 0.13 13.00 0.98
CA ALA A 94 -0.14 13.74 2.19
C ALA A 94 0.65 13.11 3.34
N TRP A 95 1.55 13.89 3.93
CA TRP A 95 2.36 13.48 5.08
C TRP A 95 1.66 13.78 6.40
N GLU A 96 0.77 14.76 6.39
CA GLU A 96 -0.11 15.12 7.50
C GLU A 96 -1.54 14.76 7.11
N PHE A 97 -2.20 13.97 7.92
CA PHE A 97 -3.58 13.52 7.70
C PHE A 97 -4.19 13.00 9.02
N ASP A 98 -5.47 13.28 9.24
CA ASP A 98 -6.16 12.88 10.44
C ASP A 98 -6.65 11.42 10.39
N ASN A 99 -6.97 10.93 9.19
CA ASN A 99 -7.53 9.60 8.97
C ASN A 99 -7.27 9.10 7.54
N ALA A 100 -7.68 7.87 7.28
CA ALA A 100 -7.52 7.22 5.97
C ALA A 100 -8.65 7.56 4.98
N GLU A 101 -9.65 8.37 5.37
CA GLU A 101 -10.81 8.65 4.52
C GLU A 101 -10.45 9.57 3.34
N PRO A 102 -11.09 9.39 2.17
CA PRO A 102 -10.93 10.30 1.04
C PRO A 102 -11.35 11.73 1.38
N THR A 103 -10.65 12.72 0.83
CA THR A 103 -10.93 14.14 1.11
C THR A 103 -11.69 14.82 -0.03
N PRO A 104 -12.72 15.63 0.28
CA PRO A 104 -13.43 16.41 -0.74
C PRO A 104 -12.51 17.36 -1.51
N GLU A 105 -11.45 17.86 -0.86
CA GLU A 105 -10.48 18.77 -1.46
C GLU A 105 -9.68 18.09 -2.58
N PHE A 106 -9.18 16.86 -2.36
CA PHE A 106 -8.48 16.11 -3.40
C PHE A 106 -9.40 15.86 -4.60
N ARG A 107 -10.64 15.47 -4.36
CA ARG A 107 -11.63 15.25 -5.43
C ARG A 107 -11.84 16.51 -6.24
N LYS A 108 -12.13 17.64 -5.58
CA LYS A 108 -12.38 18.93 -6.20
C LYS A 108 -11.20 19.40 -7.05
N THR A 109 -9.99 19.39 -6.50
CA THR A 109 -8.78 19.83 -7.20
C THR A 109 -8.44 18.92 -8.37
N THR A 110 -8.62 17.60 -8.23
CA THR A 110 -8.40 16.63 -9.30
C THR A 110 -9.40 16.79 -10.42
N GLU A 111 -10.69 16.98 -10.13
CA GLU A 111 -11.70 17.25 -11.16
C GLU A 111 -11.44 18.56 -11.90
N GLN A 112 -11.01 19.63 -11.20
CA GLN A 112 -10.61 20.89 -11.83
C GLN A 112 -9.39 20.72 -12.73
N PHE A 113 -8.39 19.97 -12.27
CA PHE A 113 -7.22 19.64 -13.06
C PHE A 113 -7.59 18.87 -14.33
N LEU A 114 -8.43 17.83 -14.23
CA LEU A 114 -8.89 17.06 -15.39
C LEU A 114 -9.64 17.97 -16.40
N LYS A 115 -10.54 18.83 -15.94
CA LYS A 115 -11.25 19.80 -16.78
C LYS A 115 -10.32 20.76 -17.52
N SER A 116 -9.19 21.14 -16.91
CA SER A 116 -8.21 22.04 -17.51
C SER A 116 -7.32 21.36 -18.56
N TRP A 117 -7.22 20.04 -18.51
CA TRP A 117 -6.27 19.27 -19.31
C TRP A 117 -6.92 18.39 -20.37
N LEU A 118 -7.99 17.65 -20.00
CA LEU A 118 -8.67 16.77 -20.93
C LEU A 118 -9.55 17.56 -21.91
N LYS A 119 -9.49 17.17 -23.18
CA LYS A 119 -10.37 17.68 -24.24
C LYS A 119 -11.58 16.79 -24.49
N VAL A 120 -11.67 15.67 -23.77
CA VAL A 120 -12.73 14.67 -23.86
C VAL A 120 -13.53 14.66 -22.55
N PRO A 121 -14.82 14.29 -22.60
CA PRO A 121 -15.63 14.20 -21.40
C PRO A 121 -15.14 13.10 -20.46
N PHE A 122 -15.36 13.31 -19.16
CA PHE A 122 -15.08 12.32 -18.14
C PHE A 122 -16.15 12.34 -17.04
N LYS A 123 -16.27 11.23 -16.33
CA LYS A 123 -17.13 11.09 -15.15
C LYS A 123 -16.36 10.42 -14.03
N VAL A 124 -16.30 11.04 -12.85
CA VAL A 124 -15.73 10.41 -11.66
C VAL A 124 -16.75 9.41 -11.09
N LEU A 125 -16.34 8.16 -10.96
CA LEU A 125 -17.15 7.06 -10.46
C LEU A 125 -16.89 6.81 -8.97
N GLU A 126 -15.61 6.73 -8.59
CA GLU A 126 -15.21 6.35 -7.24
C GLU A 126 -14.04 7.20 -6.75
N HIS A 127 -13.89 7.27 -5.43
CA HIS A 127 -12.80 7.98 -4.78
C HIS A 127 -12.25 7.10 -3.64
N PHE A 128 -11.00 6.72 -3.74
CA PHE A 128 -10.31 5.89 -2.76
C PHE A 128 -9.15 6.65 -2.11
N SER A 129 -8.83 6.24 -0.89
CA SER A 129 -7.59 6.62 -0.25
C SER A 129 -6.97 5.42 0.47
N SER A 130 -5.66 5.48 0.68
CA SER A 130 -4.93 4.46 1.42
C SER A 130 -3.68 5.06 2.03
N ILE A 131 -3.24 4.49 3.14
CA ILE A 131 -2.00 4.86 3.82
C ILE A 131 -0.91 3.90 3.35
N ARG A 132 0.16 4.45 2.80
CA ARG A 132 1.32 3.70 2.36
C ARG A 132 2.31 3.55 3.52
N PRO A 133 2.82 2.36 3.77
CA PRO A 133 3.88 2.14 4.75
C PRO A 133 5.22 2.64 4.18
N ALA A 134 5.40 3.95 4.17
CA ALA A 134 6.68 4.55 3.80
C ALA A 134 7.61 4.62 5.01
N THR A 135 8.91 4.80 4.77
CA THR A 135 9.96 4.94 5.77
C THR A 135 10.65 6.29 5.62
N LEU A 136 11.24 6.80 6.68
CA LEU A 136 11.97 8.07 6.65
C LEU A 136 13.09 8.07 5.59
N GLU A 137 13.84 6.99 5.50
CA GLU A 137 14.96 6.87 4.57
C GLU A 137 14.55 6.41 3.16
N ARG A 138 13.26 6.14 2.92
CA ARG A 138 12.73 5.59 1.66
C ARG A 138 13.36 4.23 1.28
N ARG A 139 13.83 3.47 2.28
CA ARG A 139 14.34 2.10 2.16
C ARG A 139 13.40 1.16 2.88
N PRO A 140 13.10 -0.03 2.34
CA PRO A 140 12.26 -1.00 3.02
C PRO A 140 12.96 -1.54 4.27
N PHE A 141 12.17 -2.01 5.21
CA PHE A 141 12.62 -2.82 6.33
C PHE A 141 12.53 -4.29 5.94
N VAL A 142 13.68 -4.96 5.92
CA VAL A 142 13.82 -6.37 5.56
C VAL A 142 14.81 -7.02 6.51
N GLY A 143 14.36 -8.01 7.27
CA GLY A 143 15.26 -8.71 8.19
C GLY A 143 14.57 -9.30 9.40
N PHE A 144 15.38 -9.87 10.28
CA PHE A 144 14.93 -10.51 11.51
C PHE A 144 14.94 -9.54 12.68
N HIS A 145 14.03 -9.76 13.62
CA HIS A 145 14.02 -9.03 14.87
C HIS A 145 15.26 -9.41 15.73
N PRO A 146 16.01 -8.43 16.28
CA PRO A 146 17.30 -8.69 16.95
C PRO A 146 17.21 -9.60 18.18
N HIS A 147 16.07 -9.58 18.87
CA HIS A 147 15.85 -10.35 20.10
C HIS A 147 14.82 -11.48 19.94
N ALA A 148 14.23 -11.66 18.75
CA ALA A 148 13.26 -12.71 18.44
C ALA A 148 13.56 -13.30 17.05
N PRO A 149 14.52 -14.24 16.92
CA PRO A 149 14.99 -14.72 15.61
C PRO A 149 13.93 -15.43 14.76
N ALA A 150 12.84 -15.85 15.38
CA ALA A 150 11.69 -16.43 14.67
C ALA A 150 10.76 -15.37 14.04
N VAL A 151 10.99 -14.07 14.32
CA VAL A 151 10.18 -12.95 13.84
C VAL A 151 10.96 -12.14 12.83
N SER A 152 10.36 -11.82 11.70
CA SER A 152 10.96 -11.00 10.64
C SER A 152 9.97 -10.05 10.03
N ILE A 153 10.47 -9.07 9.30
CA ILE A 153 9.69 -8.05 8.60
C ILE A 153 10.11 -7.96 7.13
N LEU A 154 9.12 -7.76 6.25
CA LEU A 154 9.28 -7.37 4.85
C LEU A 154 8.27 -6.27 4.55
N ASN A 155 8.61 -5.02 4.82
CA ASN A 155 7.67 -3.90 4.78
C ASN A 155 8.36 -2.56 4.47
N GLY A 156 7.61 -1.47 4.48
CA GLY A 156 8.16 -0.13 4.31
C GLY A 156 8.51 0.25 2.86
N MET A 157 7.92 -0.41 1.87
CA MET A 157 8.25 -0.21 0.46
C MET A 157 7.58 1.04 -0.16
N GLY A 158 6.69 1.69 0.56
CA GLY A 158 5.97 2.88 0.10
C GLY A 158 5.27 2.63 -1.24
N THR A 159 5.60 3.44 -2.25
CA THR A 159 5.03 3.30 -3.62
C THR A 159 5.77 2.31 -4.51
N LYS A 160 6.81 1.66 -4.03
CA LYS A 160 7.69 0.80 -4.84
C LYS A 160 7.48 -0.70 -4.56
N GLY A 161 6.39 -1.08 -3.88
CA GLY A 161 6.12 -2.45 -3.48
C GLY A 161 6.17 -3.44 -4.64
N CYS A 162 5.53 -3.14 -5.76
CA CYS A 162 5.49 -4.03 -6.92
C CYS A 162 6.88 -4.34 -7.53
N SER A 163 7.84 -3.42 -7.42
CA SER A 163 9.19 -3.61 -7.94
C SER A 163 10.18 -4.14 -6.90
N LEU A 164 10.04 -3.72 -5.65
CA LEU A 164 10.99 -4.07 -4.58
C LEU A 164 10.64 -5.37 -3.86
N ALA A 165 9.34 -5.68 -3.67
CA ALA A 165 8.95 -6.87 -2.94
C ALA A 165 9.49 -8.17 -3.56
N PRO A 166 9.40 -8.41 -4.88
CA PRO A 166 9.98 -9.60 -5.49
C PRO A 166 11.49 -9.71 -5.32
N TYR A 167 12.20 -8.57 -5.36
CA TYR A 167 13.65 -8.54 -5.18
C TYR A 167 14.03 -8.98 -3.76
N PHE A 168 13.42 -8.37 -2.74
CA PHE A 168 13.74 -8.68 -1.35
C PHE A 168 13.18 -10.02 -0.87
N ALA A 169 12.11 -10.53 -1.46
CA ALA A 169 11.57 -11.85 -1.13
C ALA A 169 12.47 -13.01 -1.60
N ASN A 170 13.42 -12.74 -2.51
CA ASN A 170 14.40 -13.72 -3.01
C ASN A 170 15.74 -13.67 -2.25
N GLN A 171 15.92 -12.80 -1.28
CA GLN A 171 17.12 -12.70 -0.44
C GLN A 171 17.00 -13.60 0.78
#